data_4516d5c590a1adf0d8de75b77d4b3287
#
_entry.id   4516d5c590a1adf0d8de75b77d4b3287
#
_cell.length_a   1.000
_cell.length_b   1.000
_cell.length_c   1.000
_cell.angle_alpha   90.00
_cell.angle_beta   90.00
_cell.angle_gamma   90.00
#
_symmetry.space_group_name_H-M   'P 1'
#
loop_
_entity.id
_entity.type
_entity.pdbx_description
1 polymer ?
#
loop_
_entity_poly.entity_id
_entity_poly.type
_entity_poly.pdbx_seq_one_letter_code
_entity_poly.pdbx_strand_id
1 'polypeptide(L)'
;MSQRLIGQTMFSVRHGTEHRAERALQDLAGLLPASAGHMNHRVLRSFGMSPLGSALRDEGREAALGDVHFVFETEWDSLEAHDEFYSSQSVQQIYGTLHSILTSGPFEVLYDAVVEEPQHDNAAV
;
A
#
# COMPACT_ATOMS: atom_id res chain seq x y z
N MET A 1 12.71 22.17 7.01
CA MET A 1 11.64 21.67 6.16
C MET A 1 11.52 20.18 6.33
N SER A 2 10.37 19.72 6.74
CA SER A 2 10.16 18.29 6.81
C SER A 2 10.00 17.72 5.40
N GLN A 3 10.69 16.63 5.13
CA GLN A 3 10.49 15.88 3.91
C GLN A 3 9.40 14.89 4.16
N ARG A 4 8.30 15.04 3.44
CA ARG A 4 7.27 14.01 3.44
C ARG A 4 7.71 12.89 2.50
N LEU A 5 7.66 11.69 3.03
CA LEU A 5 8.04 10.51 2.29
C LEU A 5 6.82 9.62 2.16
N ILE A 6 6.50 9.21 0.94
CA ILE A 6 5.38 8.31 0.69
C ILE A 6 5.95 6.97 0.24
N GLY A 7 5.57 5.91 0.94
CA GLY A 7 5.94 4.55 0.57
C GLY A 7 4.72 3.79 0.08
N GLN A 8 4.87 3.06 -1.02
CA GLN A 8 3.84 2.16 -1.51
C GLN A 8 4.41 0.75 -1.58
N THR A 9 3.98 -0.10 -0.66
CA THR A 9 4.33 -1.52 -0.69
C THR A 9 3.29 -2.23 -1.52
N MET A 10 3.73 -2.93 -2.55
CA MET A 10 2.86 -3.60 -3.51
C MET A 10 3.09 -5.09 -3.47
N PHE A 11 1.99 -5.84 -3.48
CA PHE A 11 2.07 -7.29 -3.60
C PHE A 11 0.76 -7.83 -4.18
N SER A 12 0.81 -9.06 -4.64
CA SER A 12 -0.37 -9.74 -5.19
C SER A 12 -0.55 -11.08 -4.51
N VAL A 13 -1.80 -11.49 -4.38
CA VAL A 13 -2.15 -12.77 -3.78
C VAL A 13 -3.11 -13.52 -4.70
N ARG A 14 -3.18 -14.84 -4.52
CA ARG A 14 -4.12 -15.67 -5.28
C ARG A 14 -5.56 -15.33 -4.92
N HIS A 15 -6.43 -15.41 -5.91
CA HIS A 15 -7.87 -15.33 -5.66
C HIS A 15 -8.28 -16.34 -4.59
N GLY A 16 -9.15 -15.91 -3.69
CA GLY A 16 -9.62 -16.74 -2.59
C GLY A 16 -8.83 -16.54 -1.31
N THR A 17 -7.70 -15.84 -1.36
CA THR A 17 -6.88 -15.57 -0.18
C THR A 17 -6.91 -14.10 0.25
N GLU A 18 -7.77 -13.30 -0.38
CA GLU A 18 -7.82 -11.85 -0.16
C GLU A 18 -8.04 -11.48 1.31
N HIS A 19 -8.91 -12.22 1.99
CA HIS A 19 -9.22 -11.92 3.39
C HIS A 19 -8.00 -12.10 4.30
N ARG A 20 -7.10 -13.02 3.96
CA ARG A 20 -5.85 -13.21 4.73
C ARG A 20 -4.91 -12.02 4.53
N ALA A 21 -4.82 -11.53 3.29
CA ALA A 21 -4.03 -10.36 2.99
C ALA A 21 -4.60 -9.13 3.69
N GLU A 22 -5.91 -8.96 3.66
CA GLU A 22 -6.56 -7.82 4.30
C GLU A 22 -6.35 -7.83 5.81
N ARG A 23 -6.40 -9.00 6.43
CA ARG A 23 -6.13 -9.13 7.87
C ARG A 23 -4.70 -8.71 8.20
N ALA A 24 -3.73 -9.18 7.42
CA ALA A 24 -2.33 -8.80 7.63
C ALA A 24 -2.14 -7.29 7.50
N LEU A 25 -2.79 -6.69 6.49
CA LEU A 25 -2.70 -5.24 6.28
C LEU A 25 -3.39 -4.46 7.40
N GLN A 26 -4.50 -4.98 7.93
CA GLN A 26 -5.14 -4.38 9.09
C GLN A 26 -4.23 -4.42 10.32
N ASP A 27 -3.53 -5.53 10.51
CA ASP A 27 -2.57 -5.66 11.62
C ASP A 27 -1.42 -4.67 11.47
N LEU A 28 -0.89 -4.52 10.24
CA LEU A 28 0.15 -3.53 9.95
C LEU A 28 -0.36 -2.12 10.24
N ALA A 29 -1.55 -1.79 9.75
CA ALA A 29 -2.14 -0.47 9.96
C ALA A 29 -2.34 -0.18 11.44
N GLY A 30 -2.65 -1.20 12.22
CA GLY A 30 -2.82 -1.06 13.67
C GLY A 30 -1.56 -0.68 14.42
N LEU A 31 -0.39 -0.92 13.83
CA LEU A 31 0.90 -0.55 14.44
C LEU A 31 1.28 0.90 14.16
N LEU A 32 0.68 1.52 13.16
CA LEU A 32 1.10 2.84 12.69
C LEU A 32 0.86 3.98 13.68
N PRO A 33 -0.29 4.05 14.38
CA PRO A 33 -0.53 5.18 15.29
C PRO A 33 0.52 5.34 16.38
N ALA A 34 1.17 4.25 16.79
CA ALA A 34 2.21 4.28 17.80
C ALA A 34 3.60 4.49 17.21
N SER A 35 3.73 4.57 15.89
CA SER A 35 5.01 4.71 15.21
C SER A 35 5.39 6.16 15.05
N ALA A 36 6.57 6.53 15.56
CA ALA A 36 7.04 7.91 15.47
C ALA A 36 7.21 8.32 14.00
N GLY A 37 6.76 9.52 13.67
CA GLY A 37 6.92 10.06 12.33
C GLY A 37 5.85 9.64 11.33
N HIS A 38 4.96 8.74 11.71
CA HIS A 38 3.85 8.35 10.84
C HIS A 38 2.86 9.51 10.69
N MET A 39 2.50 9.81 9.45
CA MET A 39 1.58 10.90 9.15
C MET A 39 0.24 10.42 8.63
N ASN A 40 0.24 9.44 7.72
CA ASN A 40 -0.99 8.98 7.10
C ASN A 40 -0.76 7.60 6.50
N HIS A 41 -1.85 6.88 6.24
CA HIS A 41 -1.77 5.58 5.57
C HIS A 41 -3.10 5.22 4.93
N ARG A 42 -3.04 4.31 3.98
CA ARG A 42 -4.24 3.68 3.43
C ARG A 42 -3.88 2.34 2.79
N VAL A 43 -4.87 1.49 2.69
CA VAL A 43 -4.76 0.18 2.05
C VAL A 43 -5.65 0.20 0.82
N LEU A 44 -5.11 -0.20 -0.32
CA LEU A 44 -5.85 -0.25 -1.58
C LEU A 44 -5.88 -1.70 -2.05
N ARG A 45 -7.04 -2.12 -2.55
CA ARG A 45 -7.20 -3.42 -3.17
C ARG A 45 -7.71 -3.22 -4.59
N SER A 46 -7.12 -3.94 -5.54
CA SER A 46 -7.56 -3.88 -6.92
C SER A 46 -8.94 -4.49 -7.08
N PHE A 47 -9.77 -3.90 -7.93
CA PHE A 47 -11.02 -4.53 -8.34
C PHE A 47 -11.11 -4.65 -9.86
N GLY A 48 -10.18 -4.08 -10.59
CA GLY A 48 -10.17 -4.17 -12.04
C GLY A 48 -9.22 -3.19 -12.69
N MET A 49 -9.02 -3.34 -13.98
CA MET A 49 -8.23 -2.41 -14.78
C MET A 49 -9.08 -1.24 -15.23
N SER A 50 -8.46 -0.06 -15.35
CA SER A 50 -9.17 1.07 -15.92
C SER A 50 -9.42 0.85 -17.41
N PRO A 51 -10.42 1.54 -18.01
CA PRO A 51 -10.63 1.46 -19.46
C PRO A 51 -9.39 1.79 -20.28
N LEU A 52 -8.51 2.63 -19.74
CA LEU A 52 -7.26 2.95 -20.41
C LEU A 52 -6.42 1.70 -20.64
N GLY A 53 -6.27 0.87 -19.62
CA GLY A 53 -5.53 -0.37 -19.75
C GLY A 53 -6.24 -1.37 -20.67
N SER A 54 -7.56 -1.48 -20.55
CA SER A 54 -8.35 -2.39 -21.39
C SER A 54 -8.30 -2.00 -22.85
N ALA A 55 -8.33 -0.69 -23.15
CA ALA A 55 -8.27 -0.21 -24.51
C ALA A 55 -6.96 -0.58 -25.20
N LEU A 56 -5.88 -0.67 -24.42
CA LEU A 56 -4.57 -1.01 -24.98
C LEU A 56 -4.41 -2.51 -25.21
N ARG A 57 -5.16 -3.34 -24.47
CA ARG A 57 -4.97 -4.79 -24.51
C ARG A 57 -6.14 -5.55 -25.13
N ASP A 58 -7.25 -4.88 -25.33
CA ASP A 58 -8.48 -5.51 -25.82
C ASP A 58 -8.92 -6.67 -24.90
N GLU A 59 -8.80 -6.45 -23.59
CA GLU A 59 -9.17 -7.44 -22.58
C GLU A 59 -10.22 -6.88 -21.64
N GLY A 60 -10.98 -7.77 -21.02
CA GLY A 60 -11.89 -7.40 -19.95
C GLY A 60 -11.14 -6.87 -18.75
N ARG A 61 -11.80 -5.98 -18.00
CA ARG A 61 -11.16 -5.28 -16.87
C ARG A 61 -10.60 -6.23 -15.83
N GLU A 62 -11.39 -7.23 -15.43
CA GLU A 62 -10.97 -8.16 -14.39
C GLU A 62 -9.97 -9.19 -14.90
N ALA A 63 -10.16 -9.64 -16.12
CA ALA A 63 -9.30 -10.66 -16.71
C ALA A 63 -7.86 -10.19 -16.85
N ALA A 64 -7.66 -8.88 -17.06
CA ALA A 64 -6.33 -8.31 -17.26
C ALA A 64 -5.49 -8.30 -15.98
N LEU A 65 -6.11 -8.39 -14.81
CA LEU A 65 -5.38 -8.34 -13.54
C LEU A 65 -4.82 -9.70 -13.12
N GLY A 66 -5.55 -10.79 -13.41
CA GLY A 66 -5.19 -12.11 -12.90
C GLY A 66 -5.42 -12.23 -11.40
N ASP A 67 -4.39 -11.96 -10.62
CA ASP A 67 -4.46 -12.04 -9.17
C ASP A 67 -5.00 -10.77 -8.54
N VAL A 68 -5.20 -10.80 -7.22
CA VAL A 68 -5.64 -9.63 -6.47
C VAL A 68 -4.41 -8.86 -6.01
N HIS A 69 -4.37 -7.56 -6.36
CA HIS A 69 -3.26 -6.68 -6.04
C HIS A 69 -3.59 -5.79 -4.87
N PHE A 70 -2.62 -5.60 -3.99
CA PHE A 70 -2.74 -4.72 -2.84
C PHE A 70 -1.64 -3.68 -2.84
N VAL A 71 -1.98 -2.50 -2.35
CA VAL A 71 -1.01 -1.44 -2.08
C VAL A 71 -1.20 -1.00 -0.63
N PHE A 72 -0.13 -1.04 0.15
CA PHE A 72 -0.10 -0.48 1.49
C PHE A 72 0.69 0.81 1.39
N GLU A 73 -0.01 1.93 1.47
CA GLU A 73 0.60 3.25 1.32
C GLU A 73 0.76 3.87 2.68
N THR A 74 1.97 4.35 2.98
CA THR A 74 2.28 5.02 4.24
C THR A 74 2.98 6.33 3.96
N GLU A 75 2.76 7.30 4.82
CA GLU A 75 3.37 8.61 4.71
C GLU A 75 4.10 8.93 5.99
N TRP A 76 5.33 9.43 5.86
CA TRP A 76 6.27 9.62 6.97
C TRP A 76 6.89 11.00 6.92
N ASP A 77 7.26 11.52 8.09
CA ASP A 77 7.97 12.80 8.16
C ASP A 77 9.46 12.66 7.90
N SER A 78 10.00 11.43 7.86
CA SER A 78 11.41 11.20 7.60
C SER A 78 11.66 9.78 7.11
N LEU A 79 12.76 9.60 6.40
CA LEU A 79 13.21 8.28 5.98
C LEU A 79 13.54 7.39 7.19
N GLU A 80 14.11 7.98 8.22
CA GLU A 80 14.46 7.23 9.43
C GLU A 80 13.23 6.62 10.09
N ALA A 81 12.16 7.39 10.19
CA ALA A 81 10.92 6.87 10.78
C ALA A 81 10.35 5.72 9.96
N HIS A 82 10.36 5.85 8.64
CA HIS A 82 9.96 4.79 7.72
C HIS A 82 10.80 3.52 7.94
N ASP A 83 12.11 3.68 7.95
CA ASP A 83 13.01 2.53 8.06
C ASP A 83 12.87 1.84 9.42
N GLU A 84 12.65 2.60 10.47
CA GLU A 84 12.43 2.03 11.80
C GLU A 84 11.18 1.17 11.85
N PHE A 85 10.10 1.63 11.24
CA PHE A 85 8.86 0.85 11.17
C PHE A 85 9.09 -0.46 10.44
N TYR A 86 9.66 -0.41 9.25
CA TYR A 86 9.80 -1.59 8.40
C TYR A 86 10.88 -2.55 8.88
N SER A 87 11.81 -2.10 9.71
CA SER A 87 12.81 -2.99 10.29
C SER A 87 12.34 -3.64 11.59
N SER A 88 11.19 -3.24 12.12
CA SER A 88 10.69 -3.81 13.37
C SER A 88 10.32 -5.28 13.21
N GLN A 89 10.51 -6.04 14.27
CA GLN A 89 10.20 -7.46 14.26
C GLN A 89 8.71 -7.71 14.02
N SER A 90 7.85 -6.88 14.61
CA SER A 90 6.40 -7.03 14.43
C SER A 90 5.99 -6.91 12.97
N VAL A 91 6.53 -5.92 12.28
CA VAL A 91 6.21 -5.72 10.85
C VAL A 91 6.73 -6.89 10.02
N GLN A 92 7.97 -7.33 10.29
CA GLN A 92 8.56 -8.45 9.59
C GLN A 92 7.74 -9.73 9.77
N GLN A 93 7.25 -9.98 10.97
CA GLN A 93 6.44 -11.15 11.26
C GLN A 93 5.11 -11.11 10.50
N ILE A 94 4.47 -9.95 10.45
CA ILE A 94 3.20 -9.82 9.73
C ILE A 94 3.39 -10.07 8.24
N TYR A 95 4.42 -9.49 7.63
CA TYR A 95 4.72 -9.76 6.23
C TYR A 95 5.04 -11.24 6.00
N GLY A 96 5.68 -11.88 6.97
CA GLY A 96 5.96 -13.31 6.90
C GLY A 96 4.72 -14.16 6.76
N THR A 97 3.58 -13.73 7.33
CA THR A 97 2.33 -14.49 7.23
C THR A 97 1.76 -14.50 5.82
N LEU A 98 2.21 -13.59 4.96
CA LEU A 98 1.75 -13.52 3.57
C LEU A 98 2.48 -14.49 2.64
N HIS A 99 3.60 -15.05 3.09
CA HIS A 99 4.49 -15.82 2.22
C HIS A 99 3.78 -16.91 1.42
N SER A 100 2.87 -17.65 2.05
CA SER A 100 2.21 -18.78 1.41
C SER A 100 1.14 -18.39 0.39
N ILE A 101 0.71 -17.13 0.38
CA ILE A 101 -0.38 -16.68 -0.52
C ILE A 101 0.09 -15.71 -1.59
N LEU A 102 1.35 -15.25 -1.51
CA LEU A 102 1.89 -14.28 -2.47
C LEU A 102 2.06 -14.89 -3.86
N THR A 103 1.69 -14.13 -4.87
CA THR A 103 2.01 -14.43 -6.26
C THR A 103 3.03 -13.44 -6.81
N SER A 104 3.16 -12.27 -6.20
CA SER A 104 4.26 -11.34 -6.49
C SER A 104 4.47 -10.39 -5.32
N GLY A 105 5.67 -9.86 -5.20
CA GLY A 105 6.06 -8.97 -4.14
C GLY A 105 6.32 -9.70 -2.82
N PRO A 106 6.36 -8.98 -1.70
CA PRO A 106 6.18 -7.54 -1.62
C PRO A 106 7.41 -6.78 -2.07
N PHE A 107 7.19 -5.60 -2.63
CA PHE A 107 8.25 -4.64 -2.89
C PHE A 107 7.69 -3.25 -2.62
N GLU A 108 8.58 -2.34 -2.23
CA GLU A 108 8.16 -0.99 -1.88
C GLU A 108 8.91 0.03 -2.72
N VAL A 109 8.17 1.03 -3.20
CA VAL A 109 8.74 2.19 -3.87
C VAL A 109 8.50 3.40 -2.98
N LEU A 110 9.53 4.21 -2.82
CA LEU A 110 9.44 5.45 -2.05
C LEU A 110 9.28 6.61 -3.02
N TYR A 111 8.39 7.53 -2.67
CA TYR A 111 8.04 8.66 -3.54
C TYR A 111 8.16 9.98 -2.82
N ASP A 112 8.57 11.00 -3.58
CA ASP A 112 8.37 12.40 -3.22
C ASP A 112 7.14 12.89 -3.97
N ALA A 113 6.34 13.74 -3.34
CA ALA A 113 5.22 14.36 -4.02
C ALA A 113 5.74 15.52 -4.87
N VAL A 114 5.70 15.39 -6.20
CA VAL A 114 6.17 16.44 -7.11
C VAL A 114 5.07 17.42 -7.48
N VAL A 115 3.82 16.99 -7.43
CA VAL A 115 2.65 17.86 -7.61
C VAL A 115 1.65 17.46 -6.55
N GLU A 116 1.29 18.39 -5.70
CA GLU A 116 0.37 18.10 -4.63
C GLU A 116 -0.49 19.33 -4.39
N GLU A 117 -1.79 19.17 -4.56
CA GLU A 117 -2.71 20.23 -4.21
C GLU A 117 -2.86 20.30 -2.70
N PRO A 118 -2.96 21.50 -2.14
CA PRO A 118 -3.28 21.63 -0.73
C PRO A 118 -4.57 20.87 -0.45
N GLN A 119 -4.58 20.13 0.66
CA GLN A 119 -5.76 19.40 1.05
C GLN A 119 -6.86 20.43 1.35
N HIS A 120 -7.96 20.33 0.61
CA HIS A 120 -9.07 21.21 0.84
C HIS A 120 -9.76 20.85 2.14
N ASP A 121 -9.91 21.84 2.97
CA ASP A 121 -10.80 21.71 4.09
C ASP A 121 -12.22 21.73 3.51
N ASN A 122 -12.92 20.62 3.61
CA ASN A 122 -14.27 20.52 3.06
C ASN A 122 -15.22 21.56 3.64
N ALA A 123 -14.92 22.03 4.82
CA ALA A 123 -15.74 23.08 5.45
C ALA A 123 -15.58 24.42 4.73
N ALA A 124 -14.55 24.60 3.94
CA ALA A 124 -14.30 25.83 3.20
C ALA A 124 -15.03 25.90 1.88
N VAL A 125 -15.64 24.83 1.48
CA VAL A 125 -16.34 24.77 0.19
C VAL A 125 -17.75 25.30 0.33
#